data_038e455d01827bcd75b11c3cac5a24be
#
_entry.id   038e455d01827bcd75b11c3cac5a24be
#
_cell.length_a   1.000
_cell.length_b   1.000
_cell.length_c   1.000
_cell.angle_alpha   90.00
_cell.angle_beta   90.00
_cell.angle_gamma   90.00
#
_symmetry.space_group_name_H-M   'P 1'
#
loop_
_entity.id
_entity.type
_entity.pdbx_description
1 polymer ?
#
loop_
_entity_poly.entity_id
_entity_poly.type
_entity_poly.pdbx_seq_one_letter_code
_entity_poly.pdbx_strand_id
1 'polypeptide(L)'
;MNILQVEFKNRSGHTLRGVVTLPDIEGSVPFVVHLHGFGGSCSGYKSMYTHMSRALAKQGIGSVRFSFYGNGESDGEFEDMSFDGLYEDTEDIFAWAAKQPYVDAEKIFLSGQSMGGYIAASCGPKIQPYGLILLCPGAGMWFGCAQKADAVMQTGKDYADVEGLCYKMSFNYEMAKHPDPFTEATGFNGPVLLVRAADDKLVDDKTLKSYAKVYQNAQCHTLEKGGHNFASLPARAEVEEVVASFIYKHI
;
A
#
# COMPACT_ATOMS: atom_id res chain seq x y z
N MET A 1 13.52 -4.97 19.64
CA MET A 1 12.81 -5.08 18.36
C MET A 1 12.90 -6.51 17.87
N ASN A 2 11.78 -7.14 17.58
CA ASN A 2 11.68 -8.51 17.11
C ASN A 2 11.22 -8.52 15.64
N ILE A 3 11.84 -9.36 14.79
CA ILE A 3 11.55 -9.48 13.36
C ILE A 3 11.21 -10.92 13.05
N LEU A 4 10.01 -11.17 12.53
CA LEU A 4 9.48 -12.51 12.28
C LEU A 4 9.16 -12.64 10.79
N GLN A 5 9.62 -13.70 10.16
CA GLN A 5 9.09 -14.13 8.87
C GLN A 5 7.74 -14.82 9.10
N VAL A 6 6.75 -14.46 8.31
CA VAL A 6 5.38 -14.97 8.44
C VAL A 6 4.81 -15.31 7.08
N GLU A 7 3.91 -16.30 7.08
CA GLU A 7 3.15 -16.67 5.90
C GLU A 7 1.74 -17.12 6.29
N PHE A 8 0.80 -16.97 5.37
CA PHE A 8 -0.53 -17.53 5.50
C PHE A 8 -1.14 -17.78 4.12
N LYS A 9 -2.18 -18.61 4.07
CA LYS A 9 -2.95 -18.83 2.84
C LYS A 9 -4.09 -17.81 2.74
N ASN A 10 -4.12 -17.07 1.62
CA ASN A 10 -5.24 -16.20 1.30
C ASN A 10 -6.51 -17.03 0.96
N ARG A 11 -7.64 -16.38 0.76
CA ARG A 11 -8.95 -17.02 0.45
C ARG A 11 -8.91 -17.90 -0.80
N SER A 12 -8.01 -17.63 -1.73
CA SER A 12 -7.80 -18.40 -2.96
C SER A 12 -6.85 -19.59 -2.78
N GLY A 13 -6.29 -19.78 -1.57
CA GLY A 13 -5.40 -20.89 -1.21
C GLY A 13 -3.92 -20.65 -1.55
N HIS A 14 -3.54 -19.47 -2.05
CA HIS A 14 -2.16 -19.09 -2.32
C HIS A 14 -1.46 -18.63 -1.04
N THR A 15 -0.18 -18.99 -0.90
CA THR A 15 0.62 -18.58 0.25
C THR A 15 1.18 -17.18 0.03
N LEU A 16 0.77 -16.24 0.87
CA LEU A 16 1.39 -14.93 0.96
C LEU A 16 2.50 -14.95 2.01
N ARG A 17 3.66 -14.36 1.67
CA ARG A 17 4.84 -14.30 2.54
C ARG A 17 5.18 -12.88 2.90
N GLY A 18 5.56 -12.68 4.15
CA GLY A 18 5.78 -11.34 4.68
C GLY A 18 6.70 -11.31 5.89
N VAL A 19 6.81 -10.13 6.47
CA VAL A 19 7.64 -9.87 7.64
C VAL A 19 6.89 -8.99 8.63
N VAL A 20 6.79 -9.49 9.86
CA VAL A 20 6.34 -8.71 11.02
C VAL A 20 7.56 -8.06 11.67
N THR A 21 7.42 -6.81 12.09
CA THR A 21 8.40 -6.10 12.89
C THR A 21 7.72 -5.55 14.15
N LEU A 22 8.17 -6.00 15.31
CA LEU A 22 7.58 -5.64 16.61
C LEU A 22 8.53 -4.80 17.44
N PRO A 23 8.03 -3.86 18.24
CA PRO A 23 8.80 -3.20 19.27
C PRO A 23 9.20 -4.23 20.36
N ASP A 24 10.16 -3.83 21.20
CA ASP A 24 10.58 -4.61 22.36
C ASP A 24 9.72 -4.24 23.58
N ILE A 25 8.42 -4.54 23.47
CA ILE A 25 7.37 -4.19 24.42
C ILE A 25 6.49 -5.43 24.59
N GLU A 26 6.05 -5.72 25.82
CA GLU A 26 5.08 -6.77 26.09
C GLU A 26 3.65 -6.32 25.80
N GLY A 27 2.81 -7.27 25.37
CA GLY A 27 1.40 -7.03 25.07
C GLY A 27 1.12 -6.64 23.62
N SER A 28 -0.11 -6.21 23.36
CA SER A 28 -0.54 -5.75 22.05
C SER A 28 -0.15 -4.29 21.82
N VAL A 29 0.20 -3.95 20.59
CA VAL A 29 0.66 -2.61 20.21
C VAL A 29 -0.15 -2.07 19.03
N PRO A 30 -0.24 -0.73 18.85
CA PRO A 30 -0.73 -0.13 17.63
C PRO A 30 0.04 -0.68 16.42
N PHE A 31 -0.65 -0.90 15.30
CA PHE A 31 -0.09 -1.69 14.23
C PHE A 31 -0.31 -1.07 12.85
N VAL A 32 0.63 -1.30 11.94
CA VAL A 32 0.54 -0.84 10.55
C VAL A 32 0.63 -2.02 9.59
N VAL A 33 -0.34 -2.16 8.71
CA VAL A 33 -0.29 -3.04 7.54
C VAL A 33 0.22 -2.24 6.36
N HIS A 34 1.36 -2.63 5.76
CA HIS A 34 1.97 -1.95 4.61
C HIS A 34 1.71 -2.71 3.31
N LEU A 35 1.19 -2.00 2.31
CA LEU A 35 0.93 -2.49 0.95
C LEU A 35 1.94 -1.88 -0.03
N HIS A 36 2.66 -2.74 -0.76
CA HIS A 36 3.69 -2.30 -1.70
C HIS A 36 3.13 -1.80 -3.03
N GLY A 37 3.95 -1.06 -3.78
CA GLY A 37 3.64 -0.56 -5.11
C GLY A 37 3.73 -1.63 -6.21
N PHE A 38 3.35 -1.27 -7.43
CA PHE A 38 3.39 -2.12 -8.62
C PHE A 38 4.81 -2.61 -8.90
N GLY A 39 4.97 -3.91 -9.16
CA GLY A 39 6.27 -4.56 -9.38
C GLY A 39 7.19 -4.59 -8.14
N GLY A 40 6.61 -4.33 -6.95
CA GLY A 40 7.34 -4.31 -5.70
C GLY A 40 7.28 -5.63 -4.93
N SER A 41 7.69 -5.56 -3.67
CA SER A 41 7.61 -6.65 -2.71
C SER A 41 7.38 -6.09 -1.30
N CYS A 42 7.24 -6.96 -0.33
CA CYS A 42 7.10 -6.58 1.09
C CYS A 42 8.22 -5.67 1.61
N SER A 43 9.39 -5.64 0.99
CA SER A 43 10.50 -4.75 1.38
C SER A 43 10.30 -3.30 0.91
N GLY A 44 9.46 -3.08 -0.10
CA GLY A 44 9.31 -1.80 -0.77
C GLY A 44 10.55 -1.39 -1.58
N TYR A 45 10.45 -0.30 -2.33
CA TYR A 45 11.55 0.19 -3.17
C TYR A 45 12.83 0.42 -2.34
N LYS A 46 13.91 -0.28 -2.71
CA LYS A 46 15.20 -0.24 -1.99
C LYS A 46 15.04 -0.31 -0.47
N SER A 47 14.24 -1.28 -0.02
CA SER A 47 13.98 -1.56 1.40
C SER A 47 13.25 -0.43 2.18
N MET A 48 12.47 0.40 1.50
CA MET A 48 11.75 1.51 2.14
C MET A 48 10.88 1.05 3.31
N TYR A 49 10.04 0.03 3.10
CA TYR A 49 9.19 -0.49 4.17
C TYR A 49 9.95 -1.23 5.25
N THR A 50 11.09 -1.84 4.92
CA THR A 50 11.97 -2.45 5.92
C THR A 50 12.51 -1.39 6.90
N HIS A 51 12.92 -0.22 6.38
CA HIS A 51 13.38 0.90 7.21
C HIS A 51 12.23 1.52 8.00
N MET A 52 11.11 1.81 7.34
CA MET A 52 9.90 2.34 7.99
C MET A 52 9.45 1.46 9.16
N SER A 53 9.32 0.14 8.95
CA SER A 53 8.93 -0.81 10.00
C SER A 53 9.87 -0.77 11.20
N ARG A 54 11.18 -0.64 10.96
CA ARG A 54 12.17 -0.54 12.03
C ARG A 54 12.10 0.82 12.75
N ALA A 55 11.84 1.90 12.04
CA ALA A 55 11.66 3.23 12.62
C ALA A 55 10.40 3.26 13.52
N LEU A 56 9.29 2.70 13.06
CA LEU A 56 8.06 2.57 13.83
C LEU A 56 8.23 1.69 15.06
N ALA A 57 8.91 0.55 14.94
CA ALA A 57 9.16 -0.36 16.07
C ALA A 57 10.00 0.29 17.18
N LYS A 58 10.96 1.15 16.85
CA LYS A 58 11.72 1.95 17.85
C LYS A 58 10.83 2.91 18.63
N GLN A 59 9.67 3.21 18.09
CA GLN A 59 8.67 4.10 18.67
C GLN A 59 7.44 3.34 19.21
N GLY A 60 7.54 2.05 19.47
CA GLY A 60 6.45 1.27 20.09
C GLY A 60 5.32 0.85 19.16
N ILE A 61 5.47 1.02 17.83
CA ILE A 61 4.45 0.70 16.84
C ILE A 61 4.89 -0.56 16.08
N GLY A 62 4.05 -1.60 16.07
CA GLY A 62 4.27 -2.80 15.29
C GLY A 62 3.89 -2.62 13.82
N SER A 63 4.38 -3.50 12.95
CA SER A 63 3.96 -3.50 11.55
C SER A 63 4.10 -4.86 10.89
N VAL A 64 3.30 -5.09 9.85
CA VAL A 64 3.47 -6.19 8.91
C VAL A 64 3.48 -5.67 7.48
N ARG A 65 4.24 -6.34 6.66
CA ARG A 65 4.33 -6.15 5.23
C ARG A 65 4.36 -7.51 4.54
N PHE A 66 3.39 -7.77 3.68
CA PHE A 66 3.33 -8.94 2.83
C PHE A 66 3.63 -8.56 1.38
N SER A 67 4.19 -9.50 0.62
CA SER A 67 4.11 -9.43 -0.84
C SER A 67 2.74 -9.95 -1.27
N PHE A 68 2.09 -9.26 -2.23
CA PHE A 68 0.87 -9.74 -2.86
C PHE A 68 1.13 -11.02 -3.66
N TYR A 69 0.08 -11.77 -3.97
CA TYR A 69 0.16 -12.89 -4.89
C TYR A 69 0.83 -12.48 -6.22
N GLY A 70 1.73 -13.30 -6.70
CA GLY A 70 2.54 -13.00 -7.89
C GLY A 70 3.69 -12.01 -7.66
N ASN A 71 4.01 -11.66 -6.40
CA ASN A 71 5.06 -10.68 -6.09
C ASN A 71 6.02 -11.20 -5.01
N GLY A 72 7.29 -10.83 -5.15
CA GLY A 72 8.34 -11.18 -4.18
C GLY A 72 8.42 -12.68 -3.93
N GLU A 73 8.35 -13.10 -2.66
CA GLU A 73 8.44 -14.52 -2.26
C GLU A 73 7.05 -15.18 -2.07
N SER A 74 5.95 -14.47 -2.33
CA SER A 74 4.59 -15.04 -2.33
C SER A 74 4.39 -15.96 -3.52
N ASP A 75 3.43 -16.89 -3.44
CA ASP A 75 3.14 -17.82 -4.53
C ASP A 75 2.73 -17.07 -5.82
N GLY A 76 2.90 -17.72 -6.98
CA GLY A 76 2.55 -17.20 -8.31
C GLY A 76 3.66 -16.36 -8.94
N GLU A 77 3.46 -16.07 -10.23
CA GLU A 77 4.33 -15.19 -11.01
C GLU A 77 3.66 -13.82 -11.18
N PHE A 78 4.43 -12.79 -11.49
CA PHE A 78 3.90 -11.42 -11.64
C PHE A 78 2.76 -11.33 -12.67
N GLU A 79 2.77 -12.16 -13.70
CA GLU A 79 1.73 -12.26 -14.71
C GLU A 79 0.43 -12.87 -14.21
N ASP A 80 0.44 -13.55 -13.06
CA ASP A 80 -0.74 -14.14 -12.44
C ASP A 80 -1.47 -13.16 -11.52
N MET A 81 -0.86 -12.01 -11.24
CA MET A 81 -1.44 -10.97 -10.42
C MET A 81 -2.69 -10.39 -11.10
N SER A 82 -3.81 -10.32 -10.38
CA SER A 82 -5.05 -9.69 -10.83
C SER A 82 -5.36 -8.45 -10.01
N PHE A 83 -6.10 -7.50 -10.61
CA PHE A 83 -6.46 -6.27 -9.89
C PHE A 83 -7.44 -6.58 -8.75
N ASP A 84 -8.42 -7.43 -9.00
CA ASP A 84 -9.38 -7.90 -7.97
C ASP A 84 -8.65 -8.66 -6.85
N GLY A 85 -7.63 -9.46 -7.20
CA GLY A 85 -6.80 -10.19 -6.26
C GLY A 85 -6.03 -9.29 -5.28
N LEU A 86 -5.64 -8.08 -5.69
CA LEU A 86 -5.00 -7.12 -4.78
C LEU A 86 -5.95 -6.66 -3.66
N TYR A 87 -7.23 -6.50 -3.96
CA TYR A 87 -8.25 -6.18 -2.95
C TYR A 87 -8.46 -7.34 -1.99
N GLU A 88 -8.60 -8.55 -2.54
CA GLU A 88 -8.78 -9.77 -1.75
C GLU A 88 -7.60 -10.03 -0.82
N ASP A 89 -6.38 -9.94 -1.34
CA ASP A 89 -5.15 -10.07 -0.55
C ASP A 89 -5.06 -9.00 0.55
N THR A 90 -5.44 -7.74 0.24
CA THR A 90 -5.45 -6.66 1.23
C THR A 90 -6.40 -6.95 2.38
N GLU A 91 -7.62 -7.40 2.08
CA GLU A 91 -8.62 -7.79 3.08
C GLU A 91 -8.12 -8.96 3.94
N ASP A 92 -7.53 -9.97 3.30
CA ASP A 92 -7.03 -11.16 3.98
C ASP A 92 -5.81 -10.85 4.86
N ILE A 93 -4.88 -10.02 4.38
CA ILE A 93 -3.73 -9.53 5.16
C ILE A 93 -4.20 -8.75 6.38
N PHE A 94 -5.16 -7.84 6.21
CA PHE A 94 -5.70 -7.05 7.31
C PHE A 94 -6.40 -7.94 8.34
N ALA A 95 -7.25 -8.87 7.90
CA ALA A 95 -7.93 -9.82 8.76
C ALA A 95 -6.96 -10.77 9.47
N TRP A 96 -5.86 -11.16 8.82
CA TRP A 96 -4.80 -11.94 9.42
C TRP A 96 -4.09 -11.14 10.53
N ALA A 97 -3.75 -9.87 10.25
CA ALA A 97 -3.08 -9.01 11.22
C ALA A 97 -3.95 -8.79 12.48
N ALA A 98 -5.25 -8.53 12.31
CA ALA A 98 -6.17 -8.30 13.42
C ALA A 98 -6.33 -9.50 14.38
N LYS A 99 -5.96 -10.71 13.94
CA LYS A 99 -6.03 -11.93 14.76
C LYS A 99 -4.74 -12.21 15.55
N GLN A 100 -3.69 -11.43 15.35
CA GLN A 100 -2.40 -11.69 15.99
C GLN A 100 -2.42 -11.20 17.46
N PRO A 101 -1.89 -11.99 18.40
CA PRO A 101 -1.97 -11.66 19.85
C PRO A 101 -1.16 -10.41 20.24
N TYR A 102 -0.22 -9.99 19.38
CA TYR A 102 0.62 -8.80 19.58
C TYR A 102 0.05 -7.55 18.91
N VAL A 103 -1.13 -7.62 18.30
CA VAL A 103 -1.76 -6.49 17.60
C VAL A 103 -2.91 -5.94 18.43
N ASP A 104 -2.92 -4.64 18.68
CA ASP A 104 -4.11 -3.93 19.14
C ASP A 104 -5.07 -3.78 17.94
N ALA A 105 -6.05 -4.68 17.88
CA ALA A 105 -6.98 -4.77 16.75
C ALA A 105 -7.84 -3.50 16.56
N GLU A 106 -7.98 -2.66 17.58
CA GLU A 106 -8.70 -1.39 17.50
C GLU A 106 -7.82 -0.24 16.96
N LYS A 107 -6.49 -0.48 16.80
CA LYS A 107 -5.52 0.52 16.37
C LYS A 107 -4.65 0.03 15.19
N ILE A 108 -5.30 -0.54 14.19
CA ILE A 108 -4.61 -0.98 12.95
C ILE A 108 -4.75 0.10 11.88
N PHE A 109 -3.63 0.62 11.44
CA PHE A 109 -3.54 1.52 10.28
C PHE A 109 -3.28 0.71 9.01
N LEU A 110 -3.94 1.08 7.91
CA LEU A 110 -3.65 0.56 6.58
C LEU A 110 -2.80 1.58 5.81
N SER A 111 -1.61 1.16 5.40
CA SER A 111 -0.64 2.01 4.72
C SER A 111 -0.32 1.46 3.35
N GLY A 112 -0.18 2.30 2.34
CA GLY A 112 0.26 1.87 1.02
C GLY A 112 1.01 2.94 0.25
N GLN A 113 1.93 2.50 -0.62
CA GLN A 113 2.71 3.38 -1.50
C GLN A 113 2.35 3.10 -2.96
N SER A 114 2.17 4.16 -3.77
CA SER A 114 1.88 4.05 -5.20
C SER A 114 0.61 3.20 -5.45
N MET A 115 0.69 2.08 -6.17
CA MET A 115 -0.40 1.12 -6.32
C MET A 115 -0.95 0.67 -4.96
N GLY A 116 -0.09 0.33 -4.00
CA GLY A 116 -0.53 -0.03 -2.65
C GLY A 116 -1.31 1.10 -1.96
N GLY A 117 -0.96 2.37 -2.23
CA GLY A 117 -1.70 3.54 -1.74
C GLY A 117 -3.08 3.68 -2.39
N TYR A 118 -3.18 3.39 -3.69
CA TYR A 118 -4.47 3.32 -4.38
C TYR A 118 -5.34 2.20 -3.76
N ILE A 119 -4.82 0.98 -3.65
CA ILE A 119 -5.54 -0.16 -3.07
C ILE A 119 -5.95 0.13 -1.61
N ALA A 120 -5.06 0.72 -0.79
CA ALA A 120 -5.39 1.08 0.59
C ALA A 120 -6.55 2.07 0.66
N ALA A 121 -6.57 3.08 -0.22
CA ALA A 121 -7.65 4.05 -0.30
C ALA A 121 -8.98 3.40 -0.68
N SER A 122 -8.96 2.53 -1.69
CA SER A 122 -10.14 1.84 -2.21
C SER A 122 -10.71 0.79 -1.24
N CYS A 123 -9.83 0.06 -0.54
CA CYS A 123 -10.26 -0.92 0.48
C CYS A 123 -10.69 -0.26 1.80
N GLY A 124 -10.26 0.96 2.07
CA GLY A 124 -10.56 1.68 3.32
C GLY A 124 -12.04 1.68 3.72
N PRO A 125 -12.98 2.02 2.81
CA PRO A 125 -14.41 2.02 3.11
C PRO A 125 -15.00 0.67 3.52
N LYS A 126 -14.43 -0.43 3.02
CA LYS A 126 -14.88 -1.80 3.36
C LYS A 126 -14.20 -2.34 4.61
N ILE A 127 -12.89 -2.15 4.73
CA ILE A 127 -12.08 -2.68 5.83
C ILE A 127 -12.30 -1.87 7.12
N GLN A 128 -12.53 -0.54 7.00
CA GLN A 128 -12.64 0.40 8.13
C GLN A 128 -11.44 0.30 9.10
N PRO A 129 -10.19 0.44 8.61
CA PRO A 129 -9.04 0.49 9.49
C PRO A 129 -9.14 1.68 10.43
N TYR A 130 -8.35 1.72 11.50
CA TYR A 130 -8.29 2.87 12.40
C TYR A 130 -7.90 4.16 11.67
N GLY A 131 -6.96 4.09 10.73
CA GLY A 131 -6.54 5.20 9.88
C GLY A 131 -5.90 4.73 8.58
N LEU A 132 -5.81 5.62 7.60
CA LEU A 132 -5.15 5.40 6.33
C LEU A 132 -3.85 6.22 6.22
N ILE A 133 -2.80 5.61 5.68
CA ILE A 133 -1.52 6.25 5.39
C ILE A 133 -1.20 6.03 3.91
N LEU A 134 -1.44 7.06 3.10
CA LEU A 134 -1.37 6.98 1.64
C LEU A 134 -0.12 7.72 1.13
N LEU A 135 0.89 6.96 0.76
CA LEU A 135 2.18 7.44 0.28
C LEU A 135 2.18 7.46 -1.26
N CYS A 136 2.18 8.63 -1.86
CA CYS A 136 2.11 8.80 -3.32
C CYS A 136 1.02 7.92 -3.96
N PRO A 137 -0.27 7.97 -3.52
CA PRO A 137 -1.30 7.02 -3.96
C PRO A 137 -1.52 7.08 -5.46
N GLY A 138 -1.39 5.93 -6.13
CA GLY A 138 -1.28 5.78 -7.58
C GLY A 138 -2.60 5.82 -8.36
N ALA A 139 -3.54 6.72 -8.04
CA ALA A 139 -4.83 6.84 -8.73
C ALA A 139 -4.71 7.00 -10.25
N GLY A 140 -3.58 7.54 -10.73
CA GLY A 140 -3.30 7.71 -12.16
C GLY A 140 -3.28 6.40 -12.96
N MET A 141 -3.13 5.25 -12.30
CA MET A 141 -3.14 3.94 -12.95
C MET A 141 -4.50 3.62 -13.58
N TRP A 142 -5.58 4.04 -12.95
CA TRP A 142 -6.94 3.79 -13.40
C TRP A 142 -7.30 4.54 -14.69
N PHE A 143 -6.83 5.80 -14.84
CA PHE A 143 -7.21 6.64 -15.96
C PHE A 143 -6.66 6.12 -17.29
N GLY A 144 -7.57 5.72 -18.19
CA GLY A 144 -7.22 5.18 -19.49
C GLY A 144 -6.59 3.78 -19.46
N CYS A 145 -6.77 3.01 -18.40
CA CYS A 145 -6.19 1.66 -18.26
C CYS A 145 -6.73 0.71 -19.34
N ALA A 146 -8.03 0.73 -19.65
CA ALA A 146 -8.59 -0.09 -20.74
C ALA A 146 -8.02 0.30 -22.10
N GLN A 147 -7.91 1.59 -22.41
CA GLN A 147 -7.34 2.07 -23.67
C GLN A 147 -5.84 1.68 -23.81
N LYS A 148 -5.10 1.69 -22.72
CA LYS A 148 -3.71 1.19 -22.72
C LYS A 148 -3.67 -0.31 -23.02
N ALA A 149 -4.58 -1.10 -22.44
CA ALA A 149 -4.69 -2.52 -22.73
C ALA A 149 -5.07 -2.75 -24.20
N ASP A 150 -6.05 -2.06 -24.72
CA ASP A 150 -6.47 -2.15 -26.13
C ASP A 150 -5.29 -1.85 -27.07
N ALA A 151 -4.49 -0.83 -26.78
CA ALA A 151 -3.33 -0.48 -27.60
C ALA A 151 -2.28 -1.62 -27.61
N VAL A 152 -2.06 -2.28 -26.51
CA VAL A 152 -1.16 -3.47 -26.43
C VAL A 152 -1.77 -4.64 -27.21
N MET A 153 -3.05 -4.95 -26.99
CA MET A 153 -3.75 -6.05 -27.67
C MET A 153 -3.73 -5.88 -29.20
N GLN A 154 -3.81 -4.65 -29.72
CA GLN A 154 -3.69 -4.37 -31.17
C GLN A 154 -2.32 -4.73 -31.75
N THR A 155 -1.28 -4.89 -30.93
CA THR A 155 0.03 -5.37 -31.38
C THR A 155 0.10 -6.89 -31.50
N GLY A 156 -0.97 -7.61 -31.17
CA GLY A 156 -1.03 -9.07 -31.14
C GLY A 156 -0.45 -9.70 -29.86
N LYS A 157 -0.17 -8.87 -28.84
CA LYS A 157 0.27 -9.30 -27.51
C LYS A 157 -0.82 -9.03 -26.49
N ASP A 158 -0.93 -9.87 -25.46
CA ASP A 158 -1.82 -9.68 -24.31
C ASP A 158 -1.06 -9.26 -23.03
N TYR A 159 0.22 -8.92 -23.18
CA TYR A 159 1.12 -8.52 -22.08
C TYR A 159 2.05 -7.38 -22.47
N ALA A 160 2.58 -6.72 -21.48
CA ALA A 160 3.69 -5.77 -21.59
C ALA A 160 4.86 -6.21 -20.71
N ASP A 161 6.06 -5.79 -21.08
CA ASP A 161 7.27 -5.90 -20.28
C ASP A 161 7.41 -4.66 -19.41
N VAL A 162 7.51 -4.88 -18.10
CA VAL A 162 7.77 -3.83 -17.12
C VAL A 162 9.07 -4.16 -16.37
N GLU A 163 10.18 -3.67 -16.89
CA GLU A 163 11.52 -3.87 -16.32
C GLU A 163 11.85 -5.38 -16.08
N GLY A 164 11.45 -6.25 -17.03
CA GLY A 164 11.65 -7.69 -16.95
C GLY A 164 10.52 -8.48 -16.29
N LEU A 165 9.45 -7.81 -15.84
CA LEU A 165 8.25 -8.45 -15.31
C LEU A 165 7.18 -8.54 -16.40
N CYS A 166 6.65 -9.76 -16.62
CA CYS A 166 5.51 -9.96 -17.50
C CYS A 166 4.23 -9.42 -16.85
N TYR A 167 3.52 -8.55 -17.54
CA TYR A 167 2.33 -7.89 -17.05
C TYR A 167 1.16 -8.05 -18.01
N LYS A 168 0.16 -8.84 -17.64
CA LYS A 168 -0.99 -9.15 -18.50
C LYS A 168 -2.01 -8.02 -18.55
N MET A 169 -2.58 -7.79 -19.75
CA MET A 169 -3.58 -6.75 -19.98
C MET A 169 -4.92 -7.02 -19.30
N SER A 170 -5.19 -8.27 -18.90
CA SER A 170 -6.34 -8.62 -18.05
C SER A 170 -6.43 -7.77 -16.78
N PHE A 171 -5.29 -7.48 -16.15
CA PHE A 171 -5.20 -6.61 -14.98
C PHE A 171 -5.81 -5.21 -15.25
N ASN A 172 -5.50 -4.61 -16.41
CA ASN A 172 -6.06 -3.32 -16.79
C ASN A 172 -7.56 -3.37 -17.04
N TYR A 173 -8.04 -4.45 -17.65
CA TYR A 173 -9.47 -4.62 -17.91
C TYR A 173 -10.26 -4.87 -16.62
N GLU A 174 -9.67 -5.57 -15.64
CA GLU A 174 -10.26 -5.70 -14.31
C GLU A 174 -10.33 -4.33 -13.63
N MET A 175 -9.21 -3.59 -13.57
CA MET A 175 -9.15 -2.25 -12.99
C MET A 175 -10.20 -1.31 -13.61
N ALA A 176 -10.44 -1.41 -14.92
CA ALA A 176 -11.42 -0.58 -15.61
C ALA A 176 -12.88 -0.87 -15.23
N LYS A 177 -13.17 -2.01 -14.61
CA LYS A 177 -14.51 -2.34 -14.08
C LYS A 177 -14.81 -1.67 -12.76
N HIS A 178 -13.78 -1.26 -12.03
CA HIS A 178 -13.92 -0.55 -10.77
C HIS A 178 -14.35 0.92 -10.99
N PRO A 179 -15.02 1.52 -10.02
CA PRO A 179 -15.25 2.96 -10.00
C PRO A 179 -13.93 3.74 -10.09
N ASP A 180 -13.99 5.02 -10.42
CA ASP A 180 -12.78 5.84 -10.32
C ASP A 180 -12.26 5.85 -8.86
N PRO A 181 -10.92 5.99 -8.66
CA PRO A 181 -10.29 5.84 -7.35
C PRO A 181 -10.82 6.76 -6.26
N PHE A 182 -11.31 7.94 -6.63
CA PHE A 182 -11.81 8.92 -5.66
C PHE A 182 -13.23 8.58 -5.23
N THR A 183 -14.07 8.10 -6.16
CA THR A 183 -15.41 7.59 -5.85
C THR A 183 -15.30 6.34 -4.97
N GLU A 184 -14.41 5.41 -5.29
CA GLU A 184 -14.22 4.15 -4.56
C GLU A 184 -13.69 4.38 -3.13
N ALA A 185 -12.88 5.41 -2.91
CA ALA A 185 -12.37 5.80 -1.59
C ALA A 185 -13.44 6.46 -0.68
N THR A 186 -14.64 6.74 -1.20
CA THR A 186 -15.70 7.42 -0.45
C THR A 186 -16.30 6.52 0.63
N GLY A 187 -16.53 7.07 1.83
CA GLY A 187 -17.16 6.34 2.95
C GLY A 187 -16.21 5.92 4.07
N PHE A 188 -14.91 6.19 3.93
CA PHE A 188 -13.98 6.08 5.05
C PHE A 188 -13.97 7.38 5.85
N ASN A 189 -14.20 7.30 7.17
CA ASN A 189 -14.35 8.45 8.05
C ASN A 189 -13.24 8.60 9.09
N GLY A 190 -12.31 7.64 9.17
CA GLY A 190 -11.16 7.70 10.06
C GLY A 190 -10.12 8.74 9.63
N PRO A 191 -9.05 8.91 10.42
CA PRO A 191 -7.96 9.81 10.07
C PRO A 191 -7.19 9.32 8.84
N VAL A 192 -6.81 10.25 7.96
CA VAL A 192 -6.06 9.95 6.73
C VAL A 192 -4.83 10.82 6.62
N LEU A 193 -3.68 10.20 6.41
CA LEU A 193 -2.44 10.88 6.04
C LEU A 193 -2.17 10.69 4.54
N LEU A 194 -1.99 11.79 3.84
CA LEU A 194 -1.62 11.84 2.42
C LEU A 194 -0.21 12.43 2.29
N VAL A 195 0.73 11.66 1.73
CA VAL A 195 2.12 12.10 1.58
C VAL A 195 2.57 12.00 0.13
N ARG A 196 3.27 13.01 -0.38
CA ARG A 196 3.99 12.97 -1.66
C ARG A 196 5.25 13.84 -1.60
N ALA A 197 6.14 13.69 -2.57
CA ALA A 197 7.21 14.66 -2.80
C ALA A 197 6.81 15.63 -3.93
N ALA A 198 7.20 16.90 -3.84
CA ALA A 198 6.87 17.91 -4.84
C ALA A 198 7.46 17.60 -6.22
N ASP A 199 8.59 16.90 -6.25
CA ASP A 199 9.28 16.44 -7.46
C ASP A 199 8.85 15.05 -7.95
N ASP A 200 7.77 14.45 -7.36
CA ASP A 200 7.16 13.21 -7.88
C ASP A 200 6.55 13.47 -9.26
N LYS A 201 7.00 12.69 -10.25
CA LYS A 201 6.54 12.81 -11.64
C LYS A 201 5.43 11.82 -12.02
N LEU A 202 5.12 10.88 -11.13
CA LEU A 202 4.07 9.88 -11.36
C LEU A 202 2.75 10.24 -10.66
N VAL A 203 2.84 10.81 -9.46
CA VAL A 203 1.68 11.28 -8.69
C VAL A 203 1.79 12.78 -8.49
N ASP A 204 0.87 13.52 -9.08
CA ASP A 204 0.85 14.96 -9.04
C ASP A 204 0.08 15.52 -7.83
N ASP A 205 0.18 16.82 -7.65
CA ASP A 205 -0.51 17.54 -6.59
C ASP A 205 -2.05 17.51 -6.74
N LYS A 206 -2.54 17.42 -7.98
CA LYS A 206 -3.98 17.28 -8.26
C LYS A 206 -4.53 15.97 -7.70
N THR A 207 -3.81 14.88 -7.87
CA THR A 207 -4.18 13.56 -7.31
C THR A 207 -4.30 13.62 -5.80
N LEU A 208 -3.30 14.21 -5.12
CA LEU A 208 -3.33 14.36 -3.66
C LEU A 208 -4.53 15.21 -3.19
N LYS A 209 -4.75 16.34 -3.85
CA LYS A 209 -5.89 17.24 -3.56
C LYS A 209 -7.24 16.56 -3.82
N SER A 210 -7.32 15.67 -4.81
CA SER A 210 -8.54 14.92 -5.09
C SER A 210 -8.86 13.94 -3.97
N TYR A 211 -7.89 13.17 -3.48
CA TYR A 211 -8.08 12.35 -2.29
C TYR A 211 -8.41 13.18 -1.04
N ALA A 212 -7.73 14.31 -0.84
CA ALA A 212 -8.01 15.17 0.32
C ALA A 212 -9.45 15.72 0.35
N LYS A 213 -10.09 15.84 -0.81
CA LYS A 213 -11.51 16.26 -0.89
C LYS A 213 -12.48 15.12 -0.55
N VAL A 214 -12.07 13.87 -0.71
CA VAL A 214 -12.88 12.69 -0.39
C VAL A 214 -12.96 12.50 1.13
N TYR A 215 -11.87 12.76 1.85
CA TYR A 215 -11.77 12.48 3.27
C TYR A 215 -12.02 13.72 4.13
N GLN A 216 -12.89 13.60 5.13
CA GLN A 216 -13.18 14.70 6.06
C GLN A 216 -12.01 15.03 6.99
N ASN A 217 -11.18 14.03 7.31
CA ASN A 217 -10.09 14.11 8.28
C ASN A 217 -8.72 13.87 7.63
N ALA A 218 -8.49 14.47 6.45
CA ALA A 218 -7.24 14.34 5.72
C ALA A 218 -6.17 15.32 6.22
N GLN A 219 -5.00 14.81 6.54
CA GLN A 219 -3.77 15.57 6.73
C GLN A 219 -2.88 15.35 5.49
N CYS A 220 -2.47 16.44 4.82
CA CYS A 220 -1.56 16.38 3.68
C CYS A 220 -0.16 16.80 4.08
N HIS A 221 0.85 16.07 3.63
CA HIS A 221 2.25 16.44 3.76
C HIS A 221 2.95 16.33 2.40
N THR A 222 3.66 17.38 2.02
CA THR A 222 4.42 17.41 0.76
C THR A 222 5.88 17.70 1.05
N LEU A 223 6.74 16.70 0.81
CA LEU A 223 8.18 16.86 0.88
C LEU A 223 8.65 17.75 -0.28
N GLU A 224 9.66 18.58 -0.05
CA GLU A 224 10.27 19.39 -1.12
C GLU A 224 10.89 18.50 -2.21
N LYS A 225 11.62 17.45 -1.80
CA LYS A 225 12.31 16.50 -2.68
C LYS A 225 12.19 15.07 -2.17
N GLY A 226 12.21 14.11 -3.08
CA GLY A 226 12.15 12.67 -2.72
C GLY A 226 11.74 11.80 -3.90
N GLY A 227 11.16 12.39 -4.93
CA GLY A 227 10.58 11.66 -6.06
C GLY A 227 9.48 10.70 -5.62
N HIS A 228 9.05 9.82 -6.52
CA HIS A 228 7.96 8.88 -6.28
C HIS A 228 8.24 7.86 -5.16
N ASN A 229 9.51 7.53 -4.94
CA ASN A 229 9.92 6.48 -4.00
C ASN A 229 10.63 7.01 -2.76
N PHE A 230 10.58 8.33 -2.50
CA PHE A 230 11.32 8.96 -1.40
C PHE A 230 12.79 8.51 -1.38
N ALA A 231 13.46 8.62 -2.54
CA ALA A 231 14.72 7.94 -2.84
C ALA A 231 15.97 8.70 -2.36
N SER A 232 15.91 9.31 -1.17
CA SER A 232 17.05 9.93 -0.50
C SER A 232 16.98 9.71 1.01
N LEU A 233 18.12 9.78 1.71
CA LEU A 233 18.12 9.63 3.16
C LEU A 233 17.26 10.69 3.87
N PRO A 234 17.35 12.02 3.53
CA PRO A 234 16.49 13.02 4.14
C PRO A 234 15.00 12.75 3.89
N ALA A 235 14.60 12.44 2.65
CA ALA A 235 13.20 12.17 2.32
C ALA A 235 12.63 10.97 3.08
N ARG A 236 13.42 9.89 3.24
CA ARG A 236 13.00 8.72 4.03
C ARG A 236 12.85 9.07 5.50
N ALA A 237 13.81 9.77 6.09
CA ALA A 237 13.73 10.18 7.48
C ALA A 237 12.49 11.07 7.72
N GLU A 238 12.21 11.99 6.82
CA GLU A 238 11.04 12.89 6.90
C GLU A 238 9.73 12.09 6.80
N VAL A 239 9.60 11.15 5.85
CA VAL A 239 8.40 10.31 5.73
C VAL A 239 8.21 9.43 6.95
N GLU A 240 9.27 8.83 7.49
CA GLU A 240 9.22 7.99 8.70
C GLU A 240 8.74 8.81 9.91
N GLU A 241 9.24 10.03 10.07
CA GLU A 241 8.84 10.96 11.14
C GLU A 241 7.38 11.40 10.99
N VAL A 242 6.96 11.78 9.78
CA VAL A 242 5.58 12.21 9.50
C VAL A 242 4.58 11.09 9.75
N VAL A 243 4.90 9.87 9.32
CA VAL A 243 4.05 8.68 9.55
C VAL A 243 3.95 8.38 11.04
N ALA A 244 5.07 8.35 11.76
CA ALA A 244 5.07 8.09 13.19
C ALA A 244 4.31 9.17 13.97
N SER A 245 4.54 10.44 13.67
CA SER A 245 3.83 11.57 14.30
C SER A 245 2.34 11.52 14.04
N PHE A 246 1.91 11.15 12.83
CA PHE A 246 0.49 10.97 12.50
C PHE A 246 -0.13 9.85 13.33
N ILE A 247 0.53 8.69 13.44
CA ILE A 247 0.03 7.57 14.26
C ILE A 247 -0.11 8.01 15.72
N TYR A 248 0.93 8.61 16.31
CA TYR A 248 0.90 9.07 17.70
C TYR A 248 -0.19 10.09 18.02
N LYS A 249 -0.49 10.95 17.08
CA LYS A 249 -1.55 11.95 17.24
C LYS A 249 -2.94 11.32 17.39
N HIS A 250 -3.11 10.10 16.92
CA HIS A 250 -4.42 9.47 16.80
C HIS A 250 -4.61 8.22 17.69
N ILE A 251 -3.56 7.74 18.37
CA ILE A 251 -3.66 6.62 19.35
C ILE A 251 -3.67 7.12 20.83
#